data_20ecafd45fc61b08d1d8bb7489813071
#
_entry.id   20ecafd45fc61b08d1d8bb7489813071
#
_cell.length_a   1.000
_cell.length_b   1.000
_cell.length_c   1.000
_cell.angle_alpha   90.00
_cell.angle_beta   90.00
_cell.angle_gamma   90.00
#
_symmetry.space_group_name_H-M   'P 1'
#
loop_
_entity.id
_entity.type
_entity.pdbx_description
1 polymer ?
#
loop_
_entity_poly.entity_id
_entity_poly.type
_entity_poly.pdbx_seq_one_letter_code
_entity_poly.pdbx_strand_id
1 'polypeptide(L)'
;LTLGLAGIFFGTDMAVWNWAISFTSVAHATLMANTAPIFVTLISFFFLREKIRSAFFGALALSFMGVTLVILSGSGSDSFKLLGDGLGLVAAIFYAAYILVIKKLTDFLPPAHALFFATLSTAIFLFPVGLIESESLFPSSYQGWLILLAYAFVSQSLAQGLITFGISKLSAHLSSLTLLIQPVAAAIYGWLLLSETLNLWQALGGLIVLLGIYLATKEEN
;
A
#
# COMPACT_ATOMS: atom_id res chain seq x y z
N LEU A 1 16.50 7.07 -15.71
CA LEU A 1 16.81 6.88 -14.29
C LEU A 1 15.53 6.83 -13.45
N THR A 2 14.63 7.79 -13.60
CA THR A 2 13.39 7.91 -12.80
C THR A 2 12.44 6.71 -12.98
N LEU A 3 12.39 6.11 -14.18
CA LEU A 3 11.60 4.91 -14.48
C LEU A 3 12.03 3.71 -13.62
N GLY A 4 13.36 3.51 -13.49
CA GLY A 4 13.89 2.42 -12.66
C GLY A 4 13.69 2.64 -11.16
N LEU A 5 13.72 3.89 -10.70
CA LEU A 5 13.55 4.23 -9.28
C LEU A 5 12.17 3.82 -8.73
N ALA A 6 11.10 3.97 -9.52
CA ALA A 6 9.77 3.51 -9.11
C ALA A 6 9.78 2.01 -8.80
N GLY A 7 10.37 1.21 -9.67
CA GLY A 7 10.46 -0.23 -9.47
C GLY A 7 11.38 -0.64 -8.31
N ILE A 8 12.50 0.06 -8.12
CA ILE A 8 13.40 -0.19 -6.99
C ILE A 8 12.69 0.10 -5.67
N PHE A 9 12.00 1.25 -5.55
CA PHE A 9 11.28 1.59 -4.33
C PHE A 9 10.15 0.61 -4.05
N PHE A 10 9.35 0.25 -5.06
CA PHE A 10 8.27 -0.72 -4.87
C PHE A 10 8.81 -2.13 -4.55
N GLY A 11 9.88 -2.56 -5.21
CA GLY A 11 10.53 -3.84 -4.92
C GLY A 11 11.13 -3.89 -3.52
N THR A 12 11.76 -2.79 -3.07
CA THR A 12 12.30 -2.69 -1.72
C THR A 12 11.19 -2.72 -0.67
N ASP A 13 10.09 -1.98 -0.90
CA ASP A 13 8.90 -2.04 -0.05
C ASP A 13 8.40 -3.49 0.09
N MET A 14 8.18 -4.18 -1.02
CA MET A 14 7.71 -5.57 -1.02
C MET A 14 8.66 -6.52 -0.28
N ALA A 15 9.97 -6.41 -0.51
CA ALA A 15 10.96 -7.25 0.16
C ALA A 15 10.99 -7.00 1.67
N VAL A 16 11.04 -5.72 2.07
CA VAL A 16 11.10 -5.33 3.50
C VAL A 16 9.80 -5.70 4.22
N TRP A 17 8.64 -5.50 3.58
CA TRP A 17 7.35 -5.92 4.16
C TRP A 17 7.28 -7.45 4.32
N ASN A 18 7.77 -8.20 3.34
CA ASN A 18 7.83 -9.66 3.43
C ASN A 18 8.75 -10.13 4.59
N TRP A 19 9.87 -9.46 4.80
CA TRP A 19 10.70 -9.72 5.97
C TRP A 19 10.02 -9.29 7.28
N ALA A 20 9.30 -8.19 7.30
CA ALA A 20 8.57 -7.72 8.48
C ALA A 20 7.63 -8.79 9.02
N ILE A 21 6.86 -9.46 8.16
CA ILE A 21 5.92 -10.52 8.56
C ILE A 21 6.60 -11.79 9.13
N SER A 22 7.90 -11.95 8.91
CA SER A 22 8.69 -13.02 9.56
C SER A 22 9.03 -12.71 11.02
N PHE A 23 8.93 -11.43 11.43
CA PHE A 23 9.30 -10.98 12.78
C PHE A 23 8.12 -10.43 13.58
N THR A 24 7.00 -10.10 12.94
CA THR A 24 5.77 -9.64 13.59
C THR A 24 4.55 -10.27 12.92
N SER A 25 3.33 -9.97 13.40
CA SER A 25 2.12 -10.45 12.72
C SER A 25 1.87 -9.69 11.42
N VAL A 26 1.20 -10.33 10.47
CA VAL A 26 0.76 -9.69 9.21
C VAL A 26 -0.04 -8.42 9.49
N ALA A 27 -0.89 -8.45 10.55
CA ALA A 27 -1.69 -7.29 10.94
C ALA A 27 -0.82 -6.10 11.37
N HIS A 28 0.19 -6.34 12.22
CA HIS A 28 1.11 -5.29 12.67
C HIS A 28 1.98 -4.77 11.53
N ALA A 29 2.60 -5.66 10.73
CA ALA A 29 3.37 -5.26 9.55
C ALA A 29 2.54 -4.40 8.58
N THR A 30 1.28 -4.81 8.34
CA THR A 30 0.35 -4.09 7.46
C THR A 30 -0.05 -2.74 8.06
N LEU A 31 -0.31 -2.67 9.38
CA LEU A 31 -0.62 -1.40 10.05
C LEU A 31 0.54 -0.41 9.92
N MET A 32 1.77 -0.87 10.14
CA MET A 32 2.96 -0.04 9.98
C MET A 32 3.14 0.41 8.52
N ALA A 33 2.97 -0.48 7.54
CA ALA A 33 3.02 -0.14 6.12
C ALA A 33 1.95 0.89 5.72
N ASN A 34 0.76 0.84 6.31
CA ASN A 34 -0.31 1.82 6.10
C ASN A 34 0.00 3.21 6.69
N THR A 35 1.14 3.42 7.33
CA THR A 35 1.63 4.77 7.68
C THR A 35 2.22 5.53 6.48
N ALA A 36 2.37 4.90 5.31
CA ALA A 36 2.90 5.52 4.09
C ALA A 36 2.25 6.88 3.74
N PRO A 37 0.94 7.12 3.89
CA PRO A 37 0.33 8.43 3.64
C PRO A 37 0.91 9.55 4.52
N ILE A 38 1.36 9.23 5.73
CA ILE A 38 2.03 10.20 6.62
C ILE A 38 3.34 10.65 5.97
N PHE A 39 4.15 9.71 5.50
CA PHE A 39 5.43 10.01 4.82
C PHE A 39 5.21 10.73 3.49
N VAL A 40 4.23 10.32 2.67
CA VAL A 40 3.87 11.03 1.44
C VAL A 40 3.51 12.47 1.75
N THR A 41 2.63 12.70 2.74
CA THR A 41 2.17 14.04 3.14
C THR A 41 3.33 14.91 3.63
N LEU A 42 4.20 14.36 4.49
CA LEU A 42 5.37 15.07 5.00
C LEU A 42 6.35 15.44 3.88
N ILE A 43 6.64 14.51 2.97
CA ILE A 43 7.54 14.75 1.85
C ILE A 43 6.93 15.79 0.90
N SER A 44 5.63 15.67 0.56
CA SER A 44 4.92 16.64 -0.26
C SER A 44 4.95 18.03 0.37
N PHE A 45 4.72 18.14 1.67
CA PHE A 45 4.69 19.42 2.37
C PHE A 45 6.10 20.06 2.48
N PHE A 46 7.09 19.32 2.99
CA PHE A 46 8.41 19.89 3.30
C PHE A 46 9.34 19.96 2.08
N PHE A 47 9.35 18.96 1.21
CA PHE A 47 10.31 18.84 0.10
C PHE A 47 9.71 19.31 -1.23
N LEU A 48 8.44 18.98 -1.53
CA LEU A 48 7.78 19.41 -2.75
C LEU A 48 7.09 20.77 -2.58
N ARG A 49 7.01 21.28 -1.34
CA ARG A 49 6.39 22.56 -0.99
C ARG A 49 4.93 22.67 -1.46
N GLU A 50 4.22 21.56 -1.47
CA GLU A 50 2.81 21.55 -1.77
C GLU A 50 2.03 22.28 -0.67
N LYS A 51 1.03 23.06 -1.08
CA LYS A 51 0.15 23.77 -0.13
C LYS A 51 -0.94 22.80 0.35
N ILE A 52 -0.68 22.12 1.46
CA ILE A 52 -1.64 21.23 2.09
C ILE A 52 -2.39 21.98 3.19
N ARG A 53 -3.73 21.98 3.11
CA ARG A 53 -4.57 22.66 4.11
C ARG A 53 -4.48 21.93 5.46
N SER A 54 -4.58 22.66 6.56
CA SER A 54 -4.50 22.09 7.92
C SER A 54 -5.59 21.02 8.19
N ALA A 55 -6.77 21.19 7.61
CA ALA A 55 -7.86 20.25 7.73
C ALA A 55 -7.52 18.85 7.13
N PHE A 56 -6.64 18.78 6.12
CA PHE A 56 -6.17 17.50 5.58
C PHE A 56 -5.43 16.65 6.62
N PHE A 57 -4.64 17.28 7.51
CA PHE A 57 -3.96 16.55 8.59
C PHE A 57 -4.95 15.96 9.59
N GLY A 58 -6.08 16.64 9.83
CA GLY A 58 -7.18 16.09 10.63
C GLY A 58 -7.84 14.88 9.96
N ALA A 59 -8.09 14.96 8.65
CA ALA A 59 -8.62 13.86 7.86
C ALA A 59 -7.66 12.66 7.81
N LEU A 60 -6.35 12.91 7.68
CA LEU A 60 -5.31 11.90 7.74
C LEU A 60 -5.27 11.19 9.10
N ALA A 61 -5.29 11.94 10.19
CA ALA A 61 -5.31 11.37 11.54
C ALA A 61 -6.57 10.53 11.78
N LEU A 62 -7.73 11.03 11.33
CA LEU A 62 -9.00 10.30 11.43
C LEU A 62 -8.97 8.99 10.63
N SER A 63 -8.49 9.03 9.39
CA SER A 63 -8.37 7.83 8.55
C SER A 63 -7.42 6.82 9.16
N PHE A 64 -6.27 7.26 9.69
CA PHE A 64 -5.32 6.38 10.35
C PHE A 64 -5.88 5.73 11.61
N MET A 65 -6.64 6.48 12.41
CA MET A 65 -7.36 5.91 13.56
C MET A 65 -8.37 4.84 13.12
N GLY A 66 -9.12 5.07 12.05
CA GLY A 66 -10.04 4.08 11.48
C GLY A 66 -9.33 2.82 11.01
N VAL A 67 -8.22 2.96 10.28
CA VAL A 67 -7.39 1.81 9.82
C VAL A 67 -6.86 1.01 11.02
N THR A 68 -6.39 1.69 12.05
CA THR A 68 -5.91 1.04 13.28
C THR A 68 -7.00 0.18 13.91
N LEU A 69 -8.24 0.70 14.00
CA LEU A 69 -9.39 -0.06 14.49
C LEU A 69 -9.69 -1.27 13.61
N VAL A 70 -9.69 -1.13 12.27
CA VAL A 70 -9.96 -2.24 11.35
C VAL A 70 -8.93 -3.36 11.53
N ILE A 71 -7.66 -3.02 11.52
CA ILE A 71 -6.57 -4.00 11.54
C ILE A 71 -6.45 -4.67 12.90
N LEU A 72 -6.39 -3.89 13.99
CA LEU A 72 -6.16 -4.45 15.33
C LEU A 72 -7.36 -5.20 15.89
N SER A 73 -8.58 -4.85 15.49
CA SER A 73 -9.75 -5.58 15.95
C SER A 73 -9.99 -6.89 15.21
N GLY A 74 -9.38 -7.06 14.04
CA GLY A 74 -9.40 -8.33 13.29
C GLY A 74 -8.26 -9.29 13.66
N SER A 75 -7.20 -8.79 14.30
CA SER A 75 -6.06 -9.58 14.77
C SER A 75 -6.21 -9.93 16.25
N GLY A 76 -5.72 -11.10 16.65
CA GLY A 76 -5.59 -11.45 18.06
C GLY A 76 -4.68 -10.46 18.83
N SER A 77 -4.55 -10.65 20.14
CA SER A 77 -3.73 -9.80 21.04
C SER A 77 -2.23 -10.03 20.82
N ASP A 78 -1.73 -9.73 19.64
CA ASP A 78 -0.29 -9.77 19.35
C ASP A 78 0.40 -8.56 19.98
N SER A 79 1.52 -8.81 20.64
CA SER A 79 2.34 -7.75 21.23
C SER A 79 3.22 -7.09 20.17
N PHE A 80 3.49 -5.79 20.35
CA PHE A 80 4.45 -5.02 19.56
C PHE A 80 5.82 -5.71 19.53
N LYS A 81 6.37 -5.91 18.34
CA LYS A 81 7.69 -6.50 18.10
C LYS A 81 8.57 -5.49 17.35
N LEU A 82 9.49 -4.88 18.08
CA LEU A 82 10.28 -3.73 17.61
C LEU A 82 10.92 -3.95 16.23
N LEU A 83 11.49 -5.13 15.97
CA LEU A 83 12.16 -5.41 14.70
C LEU A 83 11.16 -5.51 13.54
N GLY A 84 10.10 -6.33 13.69
CA GLY A 84 9.10 -6.53 12.63
C GLY A 84 8.29 -5.28 12.35
N ASP A 85 7.83 -4.61 13.40
CA ASP A 85 7.06 -3.36 13.28
C ASP A 85 7.94 -2.22 12.72
N GLY A 86 9.23 -2.19 13.12
CA GLY A 86 10.21 -1.26 12.54
C GLY A 86 10.46 -1.49 11.05
N LEU A 87 10.55 -2.75 10.60
CA LEU A 87 10.63 -3.09 9.18
C LEU A 87 9.35 -2.67 8.43
N GLY A 88 8.18 -2.83 9.02
CA GLY A 88 6.92 -2.34 8.45
C GLY A 88 6.91 -0.82 8.22
N LEU A 89 7.50 -0.04 9.15
CA LEU A 89 7.68 1.40 8.96
C LEU A 89 8.68 1.73 7.84
N VAL A 90 9.77 0.95 7.73
CA VAL A 90 10.73 1.11 6.62
C VAL A 90 10.03 0.82 5.28
N ALA A 91 9.23 -0.24 5.20
CA ALA A 91 8.40 -0.52 4.03
C ALA A 91 7.50 0.67 3.67
N ALA A 92 6.83 1.28 4.66
CA ALA A 92 5.99 2.48 4.44
C ALA A 92 6.76 3.65 3.81
N ILE A 93 8.01 3.87 4.20
CA ILE A 93 8.87 4.92 3.62
C ILE A 93 9.15 4.63 2.13
N PHE A 94 9.50 3.38 1.79
CA PHE A 94 9.74 2.99 0.41
C PHE A 94 8.46 3.02 -0.44
N TYR A 95 7.32 2.62 0.12
CA TYR A 95 6.04 2.73 -0.55
C TYR A 95 5.65 4.21 -0.79
N ALA A 96 5.90 5.08 0.18
CA ALA A 96 5.71 6.53 0.00
C ALA A 96 6.59 7.09 -1.12
N ALA A 97 7.87 6.69 -1.17
CA ALA A 97 8.78 7.07 -2.24
C ALA A 97 8.28 6.56 -3.62
N TYR A 98 7.78 5.31 -3.68
CA TYR A 98 7.14 4.78 -4.88
C TYR A 98 5.95 5.64 -5.34
N ILE A 99 5.01 5.97 -4.43
CA ILE A 99 3.84 6.80 -4.76
C ILE A 99 4.26 8.16 -5.35
N LEU A 100 5.26 8.81 -4.75
CA LEU A 100 5.76 10.10 -5.22
C LEU A 100 6.43 9.99 -6.60
N VAL A 101 7.20 8.94 -6.83
CA VAL A 101 7.86 8.73 -8.12
C VAL A 101 6.85 8.34 -9.20
N ILE A 102 5.91 7.44 -8.91
CA ILE A 102 4.88 7.04 -9.88
C ILE A 102 3.96 8.22 -10.23
N LYS A 103 3.61 9.06 -9.24
CA LYS A 103 2.87 10.31 -9.49
C LYS A 103 3.62 11.20 -10.46
N LYS A 104 4.90 11.45 -10.22
CA LYS A 104 5.74 12.25 -11.10
C LYS A 104 5.85 11.65 -12.51
N LEU A 105 5.94 10.33 -12.63
CA LEU A 105 5.99 9.66 -13.93
C LEU A 105 4.69 9.82 -14.71
N THR A 106 3.54 9.80 -14.04
CA THR A 106 2.23 9.97 -14.68
C THR A 106 1.96 11.40 -15.15
N ASP A 107 2.77 12.38 -14.76
CA ASP A 107 2.72 13.74 -15.33
C ASP A 107 3.30 13.80 -16.76
N PHE A 108 4.16 12.83 -17.15
CA PHE A 108 4.84 12.78 -18.45
C PHE A 108 4.48 11.57 -19.28
N LEU A 109 3.95 10.50 -18.67
CA LEU A 109 3.65 9.23 -19.33
C LEU A 109 2.21 8.81 -19.04
N PRO A 110 1.57 8.13 -19.99
CA PRO A 110 0.30 7.46 -19.71
C PRO A 110 0.45 6.49 -18.52
N PRO A 111 -0.55 6.39 -17.62
CA PRO A 111 -0.47 5.57 -16.41
C PRO A 111 -0.05 4.10 -16.68
N ALA A 112 -0.56 3.52 -17.77
CA ALA A 112 -0.20 2.15 -18.17
C ALA A 112 1.29 1.98 -18.49
N HIS A 113 1.92 2.98 -19.14
CA HIS A 113 3.36 2.94 -19.44
C HIS A 113 4.19 3.14 -18.16
N ALA A 114 3.77 4.09 -17.29
CA ALA A 114 4.43 4.29 -16.00
C ALA A 114 4.41 3.01 -15.16
N LEU A 115 3.25 2.35 -15.09
CA LEU A 115 3.11 1.05 -14.39
C LEU A 115 3.97 -0.04 -15.05
N PHE A 116 3.95 -0.16 -16.37
CA PHE A 116 4.73 -1.17 -17.08
C PHE A 116 6.23 -1.08 -16.74
N PHE A 117 6.81 0.12 -16.84
CA PHE A 117 8.23 0.32 -16.51
C PHE A 117 8.52 0.13 -15.03
N ALA A 118 7.62 0.56 -14.13
CA ALA A 118 7.76 0.31 -12.71
C ALA A 118 7.75 -1.18 -12.40
N THR A 119 6.77 -1.94 -12.92
CA THR A 119 6.66 -3.39 -12.71
C THR A 119 7.84 -4.15 -13.31
N LEU A 120 8.28 -3.79 -14.51
CA LEU A 120 9.45 -4.40 -15.13
C LEU A 120 10.71 -4.18 -14.28
N SER A 121 10.93 -2.95 -13.81
CA SER A 121 12.06 -2.62 -12.94
C SER A 121 11.97 -3.33 -11.59
N THR A 122 10.76 -3.46 -11.02
CA THR A 122 10.53 -4.25 -9.80
C THR A 122 10.90 -5.72 -10.02
N ALA A 123 10.47 -6.30 -11.11
CA ALA A 123 10.78 -7.70 -11.44
C ALA A 123 12.30 -7.93 -11.59
N ILE A 124 12.99 -7.04 -12.30
CA ILE A 124 14.46 -7.10 -12.46
C ILE A 124 15.16 -6.95 -11.10
N PHE A 125 14.69 -6.04 -10.25
CA PHE A 125 15.26 -5.79 -8.92
C PHE A 125 15.04 -6.97 -7.96
N LEU A 126 13.83 -7.55 -7.94
CA LEU A 126 13.49 -8.66 -7.04
C LEU A 126 13.97 -10.03 -7.53
N PHE A 127 14.30 -10.17 -8.80
CA PHE A 127 14.73 -11.46 -9.36
C PHE A 127 15.94 -12.07 -8.61
N PRO A 128 17.04 -11.33 -8.33
CA PRO A 128 18.13 -11.84 -7.53
C PRO A 128 17.73 -12.20 -6.09
N VAL A 129 16.83 -11.41 -5.48
CA VAL A 129 16.33 -11.68 -4.12
C VAL A 129 15.58 -13.02 -4.11
N GLY A 130 14.71 -13.23 -5.09
CA GLY A 130 13.97 -14.50 -5.23
C GLY A 130 14.89 -15.71 -5.44
N LEU A 131 15.99 -15.55 -6.19
CA LEU A 131 16.99 -16.62 -6.37
C LEU A 131 17.70 -17.01 -5.08
N ILE A 132 17.88 -16.06 -4.15
CA ILE A 132 18.55 -16.31 -2.87
C ILE A 132 17.59 -16.90 -1.83
N GLU A 133 16.35 -16.43 -1.80
CA GLU A 133 15.40 -16.76 -0.73
C GLU A 133 14.55 -18.01 -1.03
N SER A 134 14.39 -18.40 -2.30
CA SER A 134 13.50 -19.50 -2.66
C SER A 134 14.27 -20.74 -3.13
N GLU A 135 13.86 -21.91 -2.64
CA GLU A 135 14.33 -23.21 -3.14
C GLU A 135 13.88 -23.45 -4.61
N SER A 136 12.76 -22.85 -5.01
CA SER A 136 12.23 -22.92 -6.37
C SER A 136 11.49 -21.65 -6.72
N LEU A 137 11.91 -20.96 -7.79
CA LEU A 137 11.26 -19.75 -8.32
C LEU A 137 9.96 -20.03 -9.08
N PHE A 138 9.77 -21.27 -9.53
CA PHE A 138 8.66 -21.61 -10.40
C PHE A 138 7.79 -22.68 -9.76
N PRO A 139 6.46 -22.57 -9.89
CA PRO A 139 5.56 -23.60 -9.41
C PRO A 139 5.82 -24.95 -10.10
N SER A 140 5.80 -26.01 -9.34
CA SER A 140 5.90 -27.39 -9.83
C SER A 140 4.59 -27.94 -10.40
N SER A 141 3.45 -27.25 -10.16
CA SER A 141 2.11 -27.70 -10.55
C SER A 141 1.42 -26.77 -11.52
N TYR A 142 0.55 -27.29 -12.37
CA TYR A 142 -0.32 -26.51 -13.26
C TYR A 142 -1.22 -25.54 -12.47
N GLN A 143 -1.75 -25.97 -11.32
CA GLN A 143 -2.56 -25.14 -10.45
C GLN A 143 -1.76 -23.93 -9.92
N GLY A 144 -0.50 -24.14 -9.53
CA GLY A 144 0.40 -23.06 -9.11
C GLY A 144 0.60 -22.01 -10.20
N TRP A 145 0.76 -22.43 -11.45
CA TRP A 145 0.85 -21.52 -12.60
C TRP A 145 -0.44 -20.73 -12.83
N LEU A 146 -1.61 -21.38 -12.72
CA LEU A 146 -2.89 -20.67 -12.84
C LEU A 146 -3.08 -19.63 -11.75
N ILE A 147 -2.71 -19.94 -10.51
CA ILE A 147 -2.77 -18.97 -9.39
C ILE A 147 -1.84 -17.79 -9.64
N LEU A 148 -0.60 -18.04 -10.07
CA LEU A 148 0.35 -16.96 -10.39
C LEU A 148 -0.13 -16.08 -11.53
N LEU A 149 -0.67 -16.66 -12.61
CA LEU A 149 -1.22 -15.90 -13.72
C LEU A 149 -2.44 -15.08 -13.29
N ALA A 150 -3.35 -15.65 -12.51
CA ALA A 150 -4.49 -14.95 -11.96
C ALA A 150 -4.05 -13.78 -11.06
N TYR A 151 -3.07 -14.01 -10.18
CA TYR A 151 -2.50 -12.97 -9.32
C TYR A 151 -1.84 -11.86 -10.15
N ALA A 152 -1.02 -12.20 -11.13
CA ALA A 152 -0.36 -11.24 -12.00
C ALA A 152 -1.37 -10.38 -12.79
N PHE A 153 -2.44 -10.99 -13.28
CA PHE A 153 -3.45 -10.26 -14.03
C PHE A 153 -4.36 -9.43 -13.13
N VAL A 154 -4.94 -10.01 -12.08
CA VAL A 154 -5.94 -9.34 -11.23
C VAL A 154 -5.26 -8.32 -10.30
N SER A 155 -4.20 -8.72 -9.59
CA SER A 155 -3.56 -7.86 -8.59
C SER A 155 -2.61 -6.87 -9.25
N GLN A 156 -1.68 -7.32 -10.09
CA GLN A 156 -0.63 -6.44 -10.62
C GLN A 156 -1.07 -5.66 -11.86
N SER A 157 -1.90 -6.24 -12.75
CA SER A 157 -2.30 -5.51 -13.95
C SER A 157 -3.57 -4.69 -13.72
N LEU A 158 -4.66 -5.30 -13.25
CA LEU A 158 -5.93 -4.58 -13.08
C LEU A 158 -5.91 -3.68 -11.83
N ALA A 159 -5.68 -4.24 -10.64
CA ALA A 159 -5.78 -3.46 -9.41
C ALA A 159 -4.71 -2.36 -9.35
N GLN A 160 -3.43 -2.72 -9.57
CA GLN A 160 -2.35 -1.74 -9.58
C GLN A 160 -2.47 -0.74 -10.74
N GLY A 161 -3.05 -1.16 -11.88
CA GLY A 161 -3.38 -0.27 -12.99
C GLY A 161 -4.41 0.78 -12.61
N LEU A 162 -5.48 0.39 -11.93
CA LEU A 162 -6.51 1.32 -11.42
C LEU A 162 -5.94 2.27 -10.36
N ILE A 163 -5.09 1.77 -9.45
CA ILE A 163 -4.39 2.60 -8.47
C ILE A 163 -3.52 3.64 -9.17
N THR A 164 -2.69 3.22 -10.14
CA THR A 164 -1.80 4.13 -10.88
C THR A 164 -2.60 5.16 -11.68
N PHE A 165 -3.73 4.76 -12.25
CA PHE A 165 -4.65 5.67 -12.91
C PHE A 165 -5.23 6.69 -11.92
N GLY A 166 -5.66 6.27 -10.73
CA GLY A 166 -6.13 7.16 -9.66
C GLY A 166 -5.05 8.15 -9.23
N ILE A 167 -3.81 7.68 -9.00
CA ILE A 167 -2.66 8.52 -8.67
C ILE A 167 -2.41 9.58 -9.74
N SER A 168 -2.63 9.27 -11.02
CA SER A 168 -2.45 10.24 -12.11
C SER A 168 -3.43 11.40 -12.08
N LYS A 169 -4.58 11.25 -11.42
CA LYS A 169 -5.68 12.23 -11.39
C LYS A 169 -5.75 13.06 -10.11
N LEU A 170 -5.13 12.59 -9.04
CA LEU A 170 -5.17 13.20 -7.72
C LEU A 170 -3.79 13.72 -7.32
N SER A 171 -3.71 14.57 -6.30
CA SER A 171 -2.44 14.91 -5.66
C SER A 171 -1.81 13.66 -5.01
N ALA A 172 -0.50 13.68 -4.78
CA ALA A 172 0.19 12.53 -4.19
C ALA A 172 -0.32 12.23 -2.77
N HIS A 173 -0.52 13.28 -1.96
CA HIS A 173 -0.98 13.14 -0.58
C HIS A 173 -2.43 12.62 -0.52
N LEU A 174 -3.35 13.11 -1.37
CA LEU A 174 -4.72 12.59 -1.41
C LEU A 174 -4.75 11.15 -1.95
N SER A 175 -3.98 10.85 -3.00
CA SER A 175 -3.88 9.49 -3.54
C SER A 175 -3.44 8.49 -2.46
N SER A 176 -2.39 8.81 -1.71
CA SER A 176 -1.90 7.94 -0.64
C SER A 176 -2.92 7.76 0.49
N LEU A 177 -3.66 8.82 0.86
CA LEU A 177 -4.71 8.74 1.85
C LEU A 177 -5.86 7.82 1.40
N THR A 178 -6.28 7.93 0.11
CA THR A 178 -7.37 7.09 -0.41
C THR A 178 -7.00 5.60 -0.43
N LEU A 179 -5.71 5.25 -0.48
CA LEU A 179 -5.26 3.86 -0.40
C LEU A 179 -5.53 3.22 0.98
N LEU A 180 -5.78 4.02 2.03
CA LEU A 180 -6.22 3.49 3.34
C LEU A 180 -7.60 2.79 3.29
N ILE A 181 -8.30 2.84 2.16
CA ILE A 181 -9.49 2.02 1.92
C ILE A 181 -9.15 0.53 1.78
N GLN A 182 -7.90 0.17 1.45
CA GLN A 182 -7.48 -1.22 1.21
C GLN A 182 -7.75 -2.15 2.41
N PRO A 183 -7.39 -1.82 3.66
CA PRO A 183 -7.72 -2.66 4.82
C PRO A 183 -9.22 -2.81 5.03
N VAL A 184 -10.01 -1.78 4.72
CA VAL A 184 -11.47 -1.85 4.80
C VAL A 184 -12.03 -2.80 3.74
N ALA A 185 -11.55 -2.70 2.50
CA ALA A 185 -11.92 -3.60 1.43
C ALA A 185 -11.50 -5.04 1.75
N ALA A 186 -10.30 -5.25 2.31
CA ALA A 186 -9.83 -6.57 2.72
C ALA A 186 -10.74 -7.19 3.78
N ALA A 187 -11.17 -6.43 4.80
CA ALA A 187 -12.12 -6.92 5.81
C ALA A 187 -13.48 -7.29 5.20
N ILE A 188 -13.98 -6.50 4.25
CA ILE A 188 -15.23 -6.81 3.53
C ILE A 188 -15.09 -8.07 2.68
N TYR A 189 -13.98 -8.24 1.95
CA TYR A 189 -13.75 -9.45 1.16
C TYR A 189 -13.56 -10.70 2.05
N GLY A 190 -12.87 -10.59 3.19
CA GLY A 190 -12.77 -11.65 4.19
C GLY A 190 -14.15 -12.12 4.65
N TRP A 191 -15.03 -11.16 4.97
CA TRP A 191 -16.41 -11.45 5.35
C TRP A 191 -17.22 -12.11 4.22
N LEU A 192 -17.19 -11.56 3.00
CA LEU A 192 -18.02 -12.03 1.88
C LEU A 192 -17.53 -13.35 1.26
N LEU A 193 -16.21 -13.53 1.14
CA LEU A 193 -15.61 -14.62 0.36
C LEU A 193 -15.07 -15.74 1.25
N LEU A 194 -14.60 -15.42 2.46
CA LEU A 194 -13.98 -16.38 3.37
C LEU A 194 -14.85 -16.70 4.58
N SER A 195 -16.09 -16.17 4.63
CA SER A 195 -17.03 -16.36 5.75
C SER A 195 -16.45 -15.93 7.11
N GLU A 196 -15.49 -14.98 7.10
CA GLU A 196 -14.96 -14.39 8.32
C GLU A 196 -16.02 -13.51 8.99
N THR A 197 -16.01 -13.41 10.32
CA THR A 197 -16.95 -12.55 11.03
C THR A 197 -16.46 -11.11 11.05
N LEU A 198 -17.23 -10.21 10.43
CA LEU A 198 -16.97 -8.78 10.54
C LEU A 198 -17.46 -8.28 11.92
N ASN A 199 -16.52 -7.91 12.78
CA ASN A 199 -16.87 -7.39 14.10
C ASN A 199 -17.27 -5.91 14.07
N LEU A 200 -17.94 -5.45 15.14
CA LEU A 200 -18.43 -4.07 15.24
C LEU A 200 -17.31 -3.03 15.12
N TRP A 201 -16.13 -3.31 15.66
CA TRP A 201 -14.99 -2.39 15.64
C TRP A 201 -14.41 -2.25 14.24
N GLN A 202 -14.38 -3.33 13.46
CA GLN A 202 -13.99 -3.29 12.05
C GLN A 202 -14.98 -2.46 11.22
N ALA A 203 -16.28 -2.64 11.45
CA ALA A 203 -17.29 -1.85 10.77
C ALA A 203 -17.20 -0.35 11.10
N LEU A 204 -17.05 -0.01 12.41
CA LEU A 204 -16.85 1.37 12.86
C LEU A 204 -15.55 1.97 12.30
N GLY A 205 -14.44 1.22 12.36
CA GLY A 205 -13.17 1.63 11.79
C GLY A 205 -13.26 1.92 10.29
N GLY A 206 -13.96 1.06 9.54
CA GLY A 206 -14.22 1.27 8.11
C GLY A 206 -14.99 2.55 7.83
N LEU A 207 -16.05 2.82 8.59
CA LEU A 207 -16.82 4.08 8.47
C LEU A 207 -15.95 5.32 8.78
N ILE A 208 -15.08 5.24 9.78
CA ILE A 208 -14.16 6.32 10.15
C ILE A 208 -13.14 6.56 9.01
N VAL A 209 -12.61 5.51 8.38
CA VAL A 209 -11.72 5.64 7.21
C VAL A 209 -12.45 6.36 6.08
N LEU A 210 -13.65 5.92 5.72
CA LEU A 210 -14.43 6.53 4.65
C LEU A 210 -14.76 8.00 4.94
N LEU A 211 -15.08 8.34 6.19
CA LEU A 211 -15.30 9.72 6.61
C LEU A 211 -14.03 10.57 6.47
N GLY A 212 -12.89 10.05 6.89
CA GLY A 212 -11.61 10.74 6.75
C GLY A 212 -11.25 11.00 5.28
N ILE A 213 -11.40 10.00 4.41
CA ILE A 213 -11.19 10.16 2.96
C ILE A 213 -12.16 11.20 2.38
N TYR A 214 -13.44 11.15 2.75
CA TYR A 214 -14.44 12.12 2.29
C TYR A 214 -14.07 13.55 2.71
N LEU A 215 -13.66 13.76 3.97
CA LEU A 215 -13.23 15.08 4.43
C LEU A 215 -11.99 15.58 3.68
N ALA A 216 -11.01 14.70 3.43
CA ALA A 216 -9.82 15.05 2.67
C ALA A 216 -10.14 15.47 1.23
N THR A 217 -11.03 14.76 0.54
CA THR A 217 -11.45 15.09 -0.84
C THR A 217 -12.19 16.41 -0.91
N LYS A 218 -12.99 16.75 0.09
CA LYS A 218 -13.70 18.04 0.17
C LYS A 218 -12.76 19.22 0.35
N GLU A 219 -11.63 19.01 1.00
CA GLU A 219 -10.63 20.07 1.23
C GLU A 219 -9.75 20.35 -0.01
N GLU A 220 -9.65 19.42 -0.94
CA GLU A 220 -8.85 19.57 -2.17
C GLU A 220 -9.64 20.28 -3.28
N ASN A 221 -10.97 20.23 -3.24
CA ASN A 221 -11.86 20.94 -4.15
C ASN A 221 -12.14 22.38 -3.66
#